data_8e2911a70952999acf36c56a7ccd52b3
#
_entry.id   8e2911a70952999acf36c56a7ccd52b3
#
_cell.length_a   1.000
_cell.length_b   1.000
_cell.length_c   1.000
_cell.angle_alpha   90.00
_cell.angle_beta   90.00
_cell.angle_gamma   90.00
#
_symmetry.space_group_name_H-M   'P 1'
#
loop_
_entity.id
_entity.type
_entity.pdbx_description
1 polymer ?
#
loop_
_entity_poly.entity_id
_entity_poly.type
_entity_poly.pdbx_seq_one_letter_code
_entity_poly.pdbx_strand_id
1 'polypeptide(L)'
;MYVFRIAAAAVGLIAAAASHAQTYDLLIKGGTVVDPKNNRNAQLDVAIAGGKIAKVAANIPAAEARRVANAQGYLVTPGLIDIHVHVYAGTGNKAYAGDLSVYPDGYTFRTGVTTVVDAGTSGSRNFEDFRDRVIVRARTRVLAMLNIVGGGMGLTSESDNNDMSVEDTIRVGKANKTHVVGVKTAHYTHKDWIAVERAVKAAEGLDVPVMVDFGNNHPERPIGTLFTEKLRPGDLYTHCFSGLRDEMVDGKLNAAMLQGRRRGILFDVGHGGGSFSWHVAHAAKDAGFWPDSISTDLHTGSQNAGMKDMATTMSKMLVLGMPLNKVIEASTWQPAKEIKHPELGHLTEGAEADVAVLSVDQGKFGYIDSFGGRMDGSQKITAQLTVRAGQVVYDLNGIAAPDWKTMPARRPRGEGKKKQ
;
A
#
# COMPACT_ATOMS: atom_id res chain seq x y z
N MET A 1 0.00 -89.51 -27.10
CA MET A 1 -0.97 -88.37 -26.98
C MET A 1 -0.39 -87.37 -25.99
N TYR A 2 0.30 -86.34 -26.56
CA TYR A 2 0.94 -85.32 -25.76
C TYR A 2 0.02 -84.08 -25.80
N VAL A 3 -0.42 -83.59 -24.62
CA VAL A 3 -1.22 -82.40 -24.51
C VAL A 3 -0.29 -81.20 -24.14
N PHE A 4 -0.15 -80.27 -25.10
CA PHE A 4 0.56 -78.99 -24.86
C PHE A 4 -0.36 -78.02 -24.04
N ARG A 5 0.08 -77.58 -22.89
CA ARG A 5 -0.54 -76.47 -22.14
C ARG A 5 0.18 -75.18 -22.53
N ILE A 6 -0.53 -74.28 -23.18
CA ILE A 6 -0.08 -72.90 -23.44
C ILE A 6 -0.40 -72.07 -22.20
N ALA A 7 0.64 -71.56 -21.52
CA ALA A 7 0.50 -70.57 -20.48
C ALA A 7 0.51 -69.15 -21.08
N ALA A 8 -0.60 -68.45 -21.01
CA ALA A 8 -0.66 -67.05 -21.40
C ALA A 8 -0.14 -66.14 -20.23
N ALA A 9 0.99 -65.48 -20.46
CA ALA A 9 1.53 -64.49 -19.55
C ALA A 9 0.81 -63.13 -19.80
N ALA A 10 0.01 -62.69 -18.86
CA ALA A 10 -0.58 -61.34 -18.86
C ALA A 10 0.50 -60.35 -18.36
N VAL A 11 1.01 -59.52 -19.27
CA VAL A 11 1.88 -58.37 -18.91
C VAL A 11 0.99 -57.22 -18.44
N GLY A 12 0.87 -57.02 -17.13
CA GLY A 12 0.22 -55.86 -16.58
C GLY A 12 1.10 -54.61 -16.71
N LEU A 13 0.70 -53.66 -17.56
CA LEU A 13 1.28 -52.33 -17.58
C LEU A 13 0.88 -51.63 -16.27
N ILE A 14 1.79 -51.50 -15.30
CA ILE A 14 1.66 -50.58 -14.16
C ILE A 14 2.03 -49.21 -14.68
N ALA A 15 1.03 -48.37 -14.97
CA ALA A 15 1.25 -46.95 -15.19
C ALA A 15 1.70 -46.34 -13.85
N ALA A 16 2.99 -46.10 -13.70
CA ALA A 16 3.52 -45.33 -12.63
C ALA A 16 2.97 -43.89 -12.75
N ALA A 17 1.96 -43.55 -11.96
CA ALA A 17 1.56 -42.17 -11.79
C ALA A 17 2.76 -41.42 -11.18
N ALA A 18 3.43 -40.61 -11.98
CA ALA A 18 4.48 -39.73 -11.52
C ALA A 18 3.86 -38.80 -10.47
N SER A 19 4.12 -39.08 -9.20
CA SER A 19 3.78 -38.17 -8.08
C SER A 19 4.59 -36.89 -8.31
N HIS A 20 3.99 -35.90 -8.93
CA HIS A 20 4.58 -34.56 -8.99
C HIS A 20 4.65 -34.05 -7.54
N ALA A 21 5.85 -33.88 -7.03
CA ALA A 21 6.05 -33.26 -5.73
C ALA A 21 5.47 -31.85 -5.79
N GLN A 22 4.58 -31.52 -4.82
CA GLN A 22 3.99 -30.20 -4.72
C GLN A 22 5.09 -29.19 -4.32
N THR A 23 5.61 -28.51 -5.32
CA THR A 23 6.77 -27.60 -5.21
C THR A 23 6.34 -26.22 -4.66
N TYR A 24 5.09 -25.82 -4.92
CA TYR A 24 4.57 -24.52 -4.56
C TYR A 24 3.57 -24.60 -3.40
N ASP A 25 3.64 -23.63 -2.49
CA ASP A 25 2.68 -23.52 -1.39
C ASP A 25 1.33 -22.97 -1.88
N LEU A 26 1.38 -22.02 -2.80
CA LEU A 26 0.22 -21.38 -3.43
C LEU A 26 0.52 -21.10 -4.92
N LEU A 27 -0.46 -21.35 -5.76
CA LEU A 27 -0.49 -20.95 -7.16
C LEU A 27 -1.69 -20.06 -7.42
N ILE A 28 -1.45 -18.80 -7.80
CA ILE A 28 -2.47 -17.88 -8.28
C ILE A 28 -2.55 -18.04 -9.78
N LYS A 29 -3.67 -18.59 -10.27
CA LYS A 29 -3.76 -19.13 -11.62
C LYS A 29 -4.73 -18.37 -12.51
N GLY A 30 -4.29 -18.09 -13.76
CA GLY A 30 -5.14 -17.63 -14.85
C GLY A 30 -5.53 -16.16 -14.80
N GLY A 31 -4.90 -15.34 -13.95
CA GLY A 31 -5.16 -13.92 -13.87
C GLY A 31 -4.37 -13.08 -14.88
N THR A 32 -4.75 -11.83 -15.06
CA THR A 32 -3.93 -10.85 -15.80
C THR A 32 -2.91 -10.27 -14.83
N VAL A 33 -1.65 -10.64 -14.96
CA VAL A 33 -0.56 -10.11 -14.15
C VAL A 33 -0.21 -8.71 -14.63
N VAL A 34 -0.35 -7.71 -13.74
CA VAL A 34 0.07 -6.33 -13.97
C VAL A 34 1.19 -6.00 -12.97
N ASP A 35 2.43 -6.02 -13.46
CA ASP A 35 3.64 -5.79 -12.68
C ASP A 35 4.52 -4.74 -13.39
N PRO A 36 4.36 -3.45 -13.02
CA PRO A 36 5.00 -2.34 -13.72
C PRO A 36 6.53 -2.39 -13.72
N LYS A 37 7.15 -2.82 -12.63
CA LYS A 37 8.62 -2.96 -12.57
C LYS A 37 9.16 -3.90 -13.64
N ASN A 38 8.45 -5.00 -13.89
CA ASN A 38 8.88 -6.04 -14.83
C ASN A 38 8.22 -5.90 -16.20
N ASN A 39 7.53 -4.78 -16.48
CA ASN A 39 6.79 -4.52 -17.72
C ASN A 39 5.83 -5.66 -18.10
N ARG A 40 5.19 -6.29 -17.10
CA ARG A 40 4.23 -7.37 -17.33
C ARG A 40 2.81 -6.79 -17.36
N ASN A 41 2.07 -7.14 -18.40
CA ASN A 41 0.63 -6.96 -18.53
C ASN A 41 0.10 -8.07 -19.43
N ALA A 42 -0.03 -9.26 -18.86
CA ALA A 42 -0.39 -10.47 -19.61
C ALA A 42 -1.06 -11.51 -18.72
N GLN A 43 -1.77 -12.46 -19.33
CA GLN A 43 -2.34 -13.60 -18.63
C GLN A 43 -1.23 -14.59 -18.24
N LEU A 44 -0.91 -14.63 -16.94
CA LEU A 44 0.16 -15.44 -16.36
C LEU A 44 -0.31 -16.02 -15.02
N ASP A 45 0.40 -17.04 -14.57
CA ASP A 45 0.27 -17.63 -13.26
C ASP A 45 1.39 -17.13 -12.34
N VAL A 46 1.12 -17.01 -11.05
CA VAL A 46 2.10 -16.64 -10.03
C VAL A 46 2.20 -17.77 -9.01
N ALA A 47 3.35 -18.46 -8.98
CA ALA A 47 3.63 -19.51 -8.01
C ALA A 47 4.45 -18.98 -6.84
N ILE A 48 4.08 -19.40 -5.63
CA ILE A 48 4.65 -18.95 -4.36
C ILE A 48 5.18 -20.18 -3.60
N ALA A 49 6.42 -20.09 -3.12
CA ALA A 49 7.04 -21.11 -2.27
C ALA A 49 7.91 -20.45 -1.20
N GLY A 50 7.83 -20.93 0.04
CA GLY A 50 8.64 -20.44 1.16
C GLY A 50 8.50 -18.94 1.41
N GLY A 51 7.31 -18.38 1.17
CA GLY A 51 7.03 -16.96 1.37
C GLY A 51 7.53 -16.04 0.25
N LYS A 52 8.05 -16.60 -0.86
CA LYS A 52 8.63 -15.86 -1.98
C LYS A 52 7.91 -16.14 -3.30
N ILE A 53 7.98 -15.19 -4.23
CA ILE A 53 7.60 -15.42 -5.63
C ILE A 53 8.59 -16.44 -6.20
N ALA A 54 8.10 -17.65 -6.48
CA ALA A 54 8.95 -18.73 -6.98
C ALA A 54 9.00 -18.70 -8.51
N LYS A 55 7.88 -18.39 -9.18
CA LYS A 55 7.79 -18.34 -10.64
C LYS A 55 6.62 -17.46 -11.11
N VAL A 56 6.84 -16.75 -12.22
CA VAL A 56 5.77 -16.03 -12.94
C VAL A 56 5.84 -16.46 -14.42
N ALA A 57 4.91 -17.31 -14.84
CA ALA A 57 4.89 -17.86 -16.18
C ALA A 57 3.47 -18.26 -16.62
N ALA A 58 3.27 -18.47 -17.91
CA ALA A 58 2.01 -19.04 -18.41
C ALA A 58 1.93 -20.53 -18.07
N ASN A 59 0.72 -21.02 -17.81
CA ASN A 59 0.38 -22.45 -17.73
C ASN A 59 1.20 -23.29 -16.73
N ILE A 60 1.45 -22.75 -15.51
CA ILE A 60 2.04 -23.54 -14.43
C ILE A 60 1.04 -24.66 -14.03
N PRO A 61 1.47 -25.95 -14.00
CA PRO A 61 0.56 -27.04 -13.66
C PRO A 61 0.00 -26.92 -12.25
N ALA A 62 -1.33 -27.01 -12.10
CA ALA A 62 -1.99 -26.93 -10.81
C ALA A 62 -1.55 -28.04 -9.83
N ALA A 63 -1.16 -29.22 -10.35
CA ALA A 63 -0.66 -30.36 -9.57
C ALA A 63 0.66 -30.08 -8.83
N GLU A 64 1.42 -29.06 -9.26
CA GLU A 64 2.67 -28.65 -8.61
C GLU A 64 2.44 -27.78 -7.35
N ALA A 65 1.19 -27.40 -7.07
CA ALA A 65 0.86 -26.53 -5.93
C ALA A 65 0.00 -27.24 -4.89
N ARG A 66 0.29 -26.96 -3.62
CA ARG A 66 -0.53 -27.44 -2.49
C ARG A 66 -1.91 -26.78 -2.45
N ARG A 67 -1.97 -25.55 -2.93
CA ARG A 67 -3.18 -24.72 -2.95
C ARG A 67 -3.22 -23.93 -4.25
N VAL A 68 -4.40 -23.84 -4.85
CA VAL A 68 -4.61 -23.05 -6.07
C VAL A 68 -5.67 -22.00 -5.80
N ALA A 69 -5.35 -20.74 -6.12
CA ALA A 69 -6.31 -19.63 -6.16
C ALA A 69 -6.68 -19.38 -7.63
N ASN A 70 -7.95 -19.50 -7.96
CA ASN A 70 -8.44 -19.20 -9.32
C ASN A 70 -8.59 -17.67 -9.47
N ALA A 71 -7.70 -17.07 -10.25
CA ALA A 71 -7.71 -15.63 -10.53
C ALA A 71 -8.22 -15.30 -11.94
N GLN A 72 -8.88 -16.21 -12.61
CA GLN A 72 -9.42 -15.98 -13.96
C GLN A 72 -10.40 -14.80 -13.95
N GLY A 73 -10.19 -13.83 -14.85
CA GLY A 73 -10.98 -12.59 -14.91
C GLY A 73 -10.55 -11.49 -13.93
N TYR A 74 -9.54 -11.75 -13.09
CA TYR A 74 -8.99 -10.78 -12.15
C TYR A 74 -7.61 -10.28 -12.57
N LEU A 75 -7.22 -9.13 -12.02
CA LEU A 75 -5.86 -8.63 -12.08
C LEU A 75 -5.04 -9.27 -10.94
N VAL A 76 -3.81 -9.65 -11.22
CA VAL A 76 -2.83 -10.09 -10.21
C VAL A 76 -1.71 -9.07 -10.19
N THR A 77 -1.59 -8.34 -9.09
CA THR A 77 -0.62 -7.25 -8.93
C THR A 77 0.33 -7.53 -7.77
N PRO A 78 1.47 -6.84 -7.67
CA PRO A 78 2.17 -6.75 -6.40
C PRO A 78 1.23 -6.31 -5.30
N GLY A 79 1.50 -6.68 -4.06
CA GLY A 79 0.78 -6.15 -2.91
C GLY A 79 0.84 -4.63 -2.89
N LEU A 80 -0.29 -3.98 -2.65
CA LEU A 80 -0.38 -2.53 -2.68
C LEU A 80 0.41 -1.90 -1.53
N ILE A 81 0.98 -0.74 -1.79
CA ILE A 81 1.77 0.06 -0.85
C ILE A 81 1.07 1.40 -0.64
N ASP A 82 0.67 1.67 0.59
CA ASP A 82 0.04 2.92 1.00
C ASP A 82 1.03 3.72 1.84
N ILE A 83 1.61 4.77 1.26
CA ILE A 83 2.71 5.53 1.90
C ILE A 83 2.22 6.66 2.82
N HIS A 84 0.92 6.78 3.02
CA HIS A 84 0.36 7.80 3.91
C HIS A 84 -0.81 7.23 4.70
N VAL A 85 -0.50 6.73 5.89
CA VAL A 85 -1.49 6.24 6.86
C VAL A 85 -1.12 6.68 8.28
N HIS A 86 -2.06 6.53 9.22
CA HIS A 86 -1.87 6.75 10.65
C HIS A 86 -2.26 5.48 11.39
N VAL A 87 -1.26 4.73 11.90
CA VAL A 87 -1.46 3.39 12.46
C VAL A 87 -0.83 3.19 13.84
N TYR A 88 -0.34 4.24 14.48
CA TYR A 88 0.12 4.21 15.88
C TYR A 88 -1.09 4.32 16.81
N ALA A 89 -1.97 3.32 16.79
CA ALA A 89 -3.27 3.32 17.45
C ALA A 89 -3.17 2.95 18.93
N GLY A 90 -4.11 3.49 19.73
CA GLY A 90 -4.27 3.17 21.15
C GLY A 90 -3.25 3.81 22.07
N THR A 91 -2.58 4.88 21.65
CA THR A 91 -1.45 5.49 22.36
C THR A 91 -1.59 6.99 22.57
N GLY A 92 -2.60 7.63 22.00
CA GLY A 92 -2.87 9.05 22.21
C GLY A 92 -3.31 9.40 23.65
N ASN A 93 -3.30 10.68 24.00
CA ASN A 93 -3.61 11.18 25.35
C ASN A 93 -5.00 10.78 25.85
N LYS A 94 -5.97 10.57 24.96
CA LYS A 94 -7.32 10.11 25.26
C LYS A 94 -7.53 8.66 24.81
N ALA A 95 -6.47 7.95 24.54
CA ALA A 95 -6.45 6.61 23.99
C ALA A 95 -7.41 6.47 22.79
N TYR A 96 -8.13 5.39 22.67
CA TYR A 96 -8.99 5.08 21.52
C TYR A 96 -9.86 6.26 21.00
N ALA A 97 -10.40 7.07 21.87
CA ALA A 97 -11.27 8.20 21.48
C ALA A 97 -10.51 9.47 21.07
N GLY A 98 -9.26 9.59 21.44
CA GLY A 98 -8.44 10.81 21.23
C GLY A 98 -7.31 10.64 20.22
N ASP A 99 -6.94 9.43 19.89
CA ASP A 99 -5.97 9.21 18.82
C ASP A 99 -6.69 9.08 17.45
N LEU A 100 -6.03 9.58 16.42
CA LEU A 100 -6.57 9.56 15.06
C LEU A 100 -6.23 8.28 14.31
N SER A 101 -5.48 7.37 14.91
CA SER A 101 -4.91 6.20 14.24
C SER A 101 -5.84 5.00 14.27
N VAL A 102 -5.60 4.04 13.37
CA VAL A 102 -6.32 2.76 13.27
C VAL A 102 -5.33 1.59 13.31
N TYR A 103 -5.78 0.41 13.76
CA TYR A 103 -4.97 -0.81 13.67
C TYR A 103 -4.84 -1.25 12.21
N PRO A 104 -3.63 -1.46 11.67
CA PRO A 104 -3.43 -1.67 10.24
C PRO A 104 -4.15 -2.91 9.70
N ASP A 105 -3.98 -4.07 10.32
CA ASP A 105 -4.43 -5.37 9.80
C ASP A 105 -5.94 -5.44 9.54
N GLY A 106 -6.74 -4.65 10.25
CA GLY A 106 -8.18 -4.59 10.10
C GLY A 106 -8.65 -3.87 8.82
N TYR A 107 -7.77 -3.04 8.23
CA TYR A 107 -8.11 -2.17 7.10
C TYR A 107 -7.31 -2.47 5.84
N THR A 108 -6.05 -2.82 5.98
CA THR A 108 -5.10 -2.99 4.88
C THR A 108 -5.43 -4.20 4.01
N PHE A 109 -5.54 -5.38 4.62
CA PHE A 109 -5.65 -6.64 3.86
C PHE A 109 -6.93 -6.74 3.02
N ARG A 110 -8.03 -6.18 3.49
CA ARG A 110 -9.31 -6.18 2.75
C ARG A 110 -9.30 -5.31 1.50
N THR A 111 -8.25 -4.55 1.29
CA THR A 111 -8.09 -3.63 0.14
C THR A 111 -6.87 -3.95 -0.72
N GLY A 112 -6.19 -5.07 -0.47
CA GLY A 112 -5.00 -5.48 -1.23
C GLY A 112 -3.69 -4.89 -0.73
N VAL A 113 -3.72 -4.06 0.33
CA VAL A 113 -2.53 -3.40 0.88
C VAL A 113 -1.76 -4.37 1.75
N THR A 114 -0.46 -4.53 1.48
CA THR A 114 0.47 -5.39 2.23
C THR A 114 1.52 -4.61 2.98
N THR A 115 1.77 -3.37 2.56
CA THR A 115 2.75 -2.46 3.16
C THR A 115 2.13 -1.09 3.37
N VAL A 116 2.35 -0.51 4.53
CA VAL A 116 1.97 0.87 4.84
C VAL A 116 3.15 1.66 5.38
N VAL A 117 3.11 2.98 5.18
CA VAL A 117 4.03 3.91 5.83
C VAL A 117 3.22 4.85 6.71
N ASP A 118 3.45 4.79 8.01
CA ASP A 118 2.88 5.76 8.96
C ASP A 118 3.50 7.13 8.72
N ALA A 119 2.66 8.11 8.43
CA ALA A 119 3.09 9.43 8.00
C ALA A 119 3.22 10.41 9.18
N GLY A 120 4.04 10.05 10.17
CA GLY A 120 4.40 10.96 11.24
C GLY A 120 3.48 10.97 12.44
N THR A 121 2.71 9.90 12.68
CA THR A 121 1.98 9.76 13.95
C THR A 121 2.93 9.73 15.13
N SER A 122 4.15 9.17 14.94
CA SER A 122 5.23 9.23 15.93
C SER A 122 6.36 10.17 15.51
N GLY A 123 7.02 10.75 16.50
CA GLY A 123 8.27 11.48 16.36
C GLY A 123 9.40 10.82 17.16
N SER A 124 10.48 11.56 17.36
CA SER A 124 11.69 11.01 18.01
C SER A 124 11.49 10.56 19.45
N ARG A 125 10.48 11.09 20.16
CA ARG A 125 10.26 10.80 21.59
C ARG A 125 9.43 9.54 21.85
N ASN A 126 8.64 9.09 20.88
CA ASN A 126 7.70 7.96 21.07
C ASN A 126 7.80 6.88 19.98
N PHE A 127 8.80 6.97 19.09
CA PHE A 127 8.96 5.99 18.03
C PHE A 127 9.21 4.56 18.55
N GLU A 128 9.95 4.40 19.62
CA GLU A 128 10.21 3.06 20.19
C GLU A 128 8.92 2.41 20.69
N ASP A 129 8.04 3.17 21.33
CA ASP A 129 6.74 2.66 21.74
C ASP A 129 5.88 2.27 20.52
N PHE A 130 5.89 3.08 19.46
CA PHE A 130 5.24 2.73 18.19
C PHE A 130 5.80 1.44 17.57
N ARG A 131 7.13 1.32 17.51
CA ARG A 131 7.79 0.11 17.02
C ARG A 131 7.33 -1.12 17.80
N ASP A 132 7.39 -1.07 19.11
CA ASP A 132 7.17 -2.22 19.99
C ASP A 132 5.68 -2.60 20.10
N ARG A 133 4.77 -1.64 19.99
CA ARG A 133 3.33 -1.89 20.07
C ARG A 133 2.67 -2.23 18.76
N VAL A 134 3.13 -1.66 17.65
CA VAL A 134 2.46 -1.80 16.36
C VAL A 134 3.38 -2.42 15.31
N ILE A 135 4.54 -1.82 15.01
CA ILE A 135 5.37 -2.22 13.87
C ILE A 135 5.74 -3.70 13.93
N VAL A 136 6.28 -4.16 15.06
CA VAL A 136 6.74 -5.56 15.20
C VAL A 136 5.61 -6.56 15.45
N ARG A 137 4.38 -6.11 15.66
CA ARG A 137 3.22 -6.96 15.97
C ARG A 137 2.25 -7.10 14.80
N ALA A 138 2.19 -6.10 13.94
CA ALA A 138 1.32 -6.12 12.78
C ALA A 138 1.75 -7.20 11.77
N ARG A 139 0.78 -7.83 11.12
CA ARG A 139 1.03 -8.72 9.98
C ARG A 139 1.24 -7.91 8.70
N THR A 140 0.61 -6.76 8.60
CA THR A 140 0.92 -5.73 7.60
C THR A 140 2.36 -5.29 7.81
N ARG A 141 3.15 -5.12 6.74
CA ARG A 141 4.44 -4.45 6.86
C ARG A 141 4.19 -2.99 7.17
N VAL A 142 4.62 -2.54 8.35
CA VAL A 142 4.52 -1.15 8.77
C VAL A 142 5.91 -0.53 8.76
N LEU A 143 6.07 0.52 7.96
CA LEU A 143 7.21 1.42 7.94
C LEU A 143 6.76 2.79 8.45
N ALA A 144 7.68 3.72 8.68
CA ALA A 144 7.33 5.02 9.22
C ALA A 144 8.18 6.17 8.65
N MET A 145 7.56 7.32 8.50
CA MET A 145 8.24 8.61 8.44
C MET A 145 8.20 9.24 9.83
N LEU A 146 9.35 9.60 10.38
CA LEU A 146 9.39 10.29 11.67
C LEU A 146 8.84 11.72 11.52
N ASN A 147 7.90 12.10 12.36
CA ASN A 147 7.52 13.50 12.46
C ASN A 147 8.72 14.31 12.98
N ILE A 148 8.99 15.46 12.35
CA ILE A 148 10.05 16.36 12.82
C ILE A 148 9.76 16.89 14.23
N VAL A 149 8.49 16.96 14.61
CA VAL A 149 8.07 17.23 16.00
C VAL A 149 8.25 15.96 16.82
N GLY A 150 9.00 16.05 17.89
CA GLY A 150 9.41 14.89 18.69
C GLY A 150 8.26 14.08 19.26
N GLY A 151 7.14 14.73 19.61
CA GLY A 151 5.92 14.08 20.09
C GLY A 151 5.07 13.43 19.00
N GLY A 152 5.33 13.71 17.74
CA GLY A 152 4.50 13.28 16.63
C GLY A 152 3.12 13.93 16.63
N MET A 153 2.25 13.43 15.75
CA MET A 153 0.87 13.92 15.65
C MET A 153 0.07 13.54 16.90
N GLY A 154 -0.48 14.51 17.60
CA GLY A 154 -1.41 14.30 18.71
C GLY A 154 -0.85 14.36 20.15
N LEU A 155 0.46 14.27 20.36
CA LEU A 155 1.05 14.50 21.70
C LEU A 155 1.41 15.95 21.96
N THR A 156 1.91 16.65 20.92
CA THR A 156 2.25 18.07 20.97
C THR A 156 1.72 18.77 19.74
N SER A 157 1.72 20.09 19.74
CA SER A 157 1.39 20.86 18.54
C SER A 157 2.44 20.62 17.44
N GLU A 158 2.02 20.27 16.25
CA GLU A 158 2.91 20.14 15.09
C GLU A 158 3.47 21.50 14.61
N SER A 159 3.16 22.57 15.32
CA SER A 159 3.75 23.91 15.17
C SER A 159 4.70 24.29 16.31
N ASP A 160 5.02 23.38 17.23
CA ASP A 160 5.96 23.64 18.31
C ASP A 160 7.42 23.55 17.83
N ASN A 161 7.98 24.67 17.46
CA ASN A 161 9.37 24.76 17.00
C ASN A 161 10.39 24.29 18.07
N ASN A 162 10.04 24.28 19.37
CA ASN A 162 10.95 23.80 20.42
C ASN A 162 11.04 22.27 20.46
N ASP A 163 10.03 21.57 19.93
CA ASP A 163 9.99 20.10 19.87
C ASP A 163 10.51 19.55 18.51
N MET A 164 10.97 20.40 17.60
CA MET A 164 11.53 20.01 16.30
C MET A 164 13.06 19.84 16.36
N SER A 165 13.55 18.76 16.96
CA SER A 165 14.99 18.46 17.06
C SER A 165 15.48 17.65 15.85
N VAL A 166 16.33 18.27 15.04
CA VAL A 166 17.00 17.60 13.90
C VAL A 166 17.89 16.47 14.39
N GLU A 167 18.66 16.73 15.45
CA GLU A 167 19.63 15.80 16.04
C GLU A 167 18.94 14.55 16.58
N ASP A 168 17.84 14.70 17.33
CA ASP A 168 17.09 13.57 17.87
C ASP A 168 16.40 12.76 16.79
N THR A 169 15.82 13.42 15.77
CA THR A 169 15.21 12.76 14.62
C THR A 169 16.26 11.93 13.88
N ILE A 170 17.45 12.46 13.63
CA ILE A 170 18.55 11.71 13.01
C ILE A 170 19.00 10.53 13.89
N ARG A 171 19.15 10.74 15.19
CA ARG A 171 19.59 9.71 16.13
C ARG A 171 18.61 8.54 16.15
N VAL A 172 17.32 8.82 16.30
CA VAL A 172 16.26 7.80 16.34
C VAL A 172 16.12 7.10 14.99
N GLY A 173 16.15 7.85 13.88
CA GLY A 173 16.08 7.28 12.54
C GLY A 173 17.24 6.33 12.25
N LYS A 174 18.48 6.69 12.61
CA LYS A 174 19.66 5.81 12.45
C LYS A 174 19.57 4.54 13.28
N ALA A 175 19.06 4.64 14.51
CA ALA A 175 18.85 3.48 15.39
C ALA A 175 17.76 2.52 14.86
N ASN A 176 16.85 3.02 14.02
CA ASN A 176 15.69 2.28 13.51
C ASN A 176 15.62 2.27 11.97
N LYS A 177 16.75 2.27 11.28
CA LYS A 177 16.85 2.37 9.81
C LYS A 177 16.09 1.29 9.02
N THR A 178 15.72 0.19 9.64
CA THR A 178 14.93 -0.88 9.02
C THR A 178 13.43 -0.56 8.97
N HIS A 179 13.00 0.45 9.71
CA HIS A 179 11.59 0.84 9.82
C HIS A 179 11.36 2.30 9.42
N VAL A 180 12.37 3.17 9.59
CA VAL A 180 12.27 4.59 9.27
C VAL A 180 12.68 4.82 7.83
N VAL A 181 11.73 5.28 7.01
CA VAL A 181 11.88 5.47 5.56
C VAL A 181 11.73 6.91 5.10
N GLY A 182 11.52 7.84 6.03
CA GLY A 182 11.34 9.25 5.71
C GLY A 182 11.21 10.12 6.95
N VAL A 183 11.08 11.42 6.72
CA VAL A 183 10.71 12.42 7.73
C VAL A 183 9.42 13.10 7.30
N LYS A 184 8.52 13.36 8.25
CA LYS A 184 7.26 14.07 8.01
C LYS A 184 7.27 15.45 8.66
N THR A 185 6.70 16.43 7.99
CA THR A 185 6.20 17.66 8.60
C THR A 185 4.76 17.88 8.17
N ALA A 186 3.89 18.26 9.11
CA ALA A 186 2.47 18.43 8.83
C ALA A 186 1.84 19.55 9.68
N HIS A 187 0.68 20.03 9.23
CA HIS A 187 -0.21 20.95 9.94
C HIS A 187 0.46 22.22 10.52
N TYR A 188 1.60 22.63 9.93
CA TYR A 188 2.35 23.79 10.41
C TYR A 188 1.58 25.11 10.18
N THR A 189 1.38 25.88 11.25
CA THR A 189 0.53 27.07 11.24
C THR A 189 1.30 28.39 11.19
N HIS A 190 2.62 28.37 11.39
CA HIS A 190 3.42 29.58 11.35
C HIS A 190 3.77 30.01 9.93
N LYS A 191 4.23 31.26 9.79
CA LYS A 191 4.53 31.91 8.51
C LYS A 191 5.94 31.66 7.98
N ASP A 192 6.80 31.08 8.83
CA ASP A 192 8.19 30.78 8.49
C ASP A 192 8.35 29.37 7.91
N TRP A 193 9.59 29.02 7.54
CA TRP A 193 9.95 27.75 6.91
C TRP A 193 10.59 26.74 7.88
N ILE A 194 10.62 27.02 9.19
CA ILE A 194 11.37 26.26 10.19
C ILE A 194 11.04 24.77 10.14
N ALA A 195 9.76 24.40 10.08
CA ALA A 195 9.35 23.00 10.06
C ALA A 195 9.85 22.26 8.82
N VAL A 196 9.70 22.88 7.64
CA VAL A 196 10.18 22.28 6.37
C VAL A 196 11.72 22.20 6.37
N GLU A 197 12.41 23.26 6.74
CA GLU A 197 13.87 23.31 6.72
C GLU A 197 14.49 22.29 7.69
N ARG A 198 13.93 22.16 8.90
CA ARG A 198 14.38 21.15 9.87
C ARG A 198 14.07 19.74 9.42
N ALA A 199 12.89 19.49 8.82
CA ALA A 199 12.53 18.18 8.29
C ALA A 199 13.46 17.77 7.14
N VAL A 200 13.75 18.69 6.20
CA VAL A 200 14.69 18.45 5.11
C VAL A 200 16.09 18.15 5.65
N LYS A 201 16.60 18.95 6.61
CA LYS A 201 17.90 18.72 7.22
C LYS A 201 17.99 17.38 7.95
N ALA A 202 16.93 16.96 8.64
CA ALA A 202 16.88 15.65 9.29
C ALA A 202 16.85 14.51 8.25
N ALA A 203 16.08 14.67 7.20
CA ALA A 203 15.99 13.71 6.10
C ALA A 203 17.32 13.55 5.35
N GLU A 204 18.08 14.64 5.15
CA GLU A 204 19.46 14.60 4.61
C GLU A 204 20.39 13.78 5.52
N GLY A 205 20.34 13.99 6.83
CA GLY A 205 21.16 13.26 7.80
C GLY A 205 20.85 11.76 7.88
N LEU A 206 19.67 11.35 7.36
CA LEU A 206 19.20 9.96 7.30
C LEU A 206 19.31 9.35 5.90
N ASP A 207 19.58 10.14 4.86
CA ASP A 207 19.49 9.73 3.45
C ASP A 207 18.10 9.19 3.06
N VAL A 208 17.04 9.86 3.50
CA VAL A 208 15.64 9.52 3.19
C VAL A 208 14.91 10.73 2.61
N PRO A 209 13.72 10.54 2.00
CA PRO A 209 12.87 11.66 1.58
C PRO A 209 12.22 12.37 2.77
N VAL A 210 11.78 13.61 2.54
CA VAL A 210 10.78 14.26 3.40
C VAL A 210 9.42 14.18 2.72
N MET A 211 8.36 13.98 3.50
CA MET A 211 6.97 14.17 3.07
C MET A 211 6.41 15.42 3.75
N VAL A 212 5.94 16.36 2.95
CA VAL A 212 5.38 17.62 3.44
C VAL A 212 3.87 17.64 3.21
N ASP A 213 3.13 17.69 4.31
CA ASP A 213 1.81 18.30 4.37
C ASP A 213 2.02 19.78 4.75
N PHE A 214 1.70 20.67 3.82
CA PHE A 214 2.13 22.05 3.90
C PHE A 214 1.47 22.87 5.04
N GLY A 215 0.44 22.34 5.68
CA GLY A 215 -0.28 23.01 6.74
C GLY A 215 -1.10 24.20 6.22
N ASN A 216 -1.11 25.32 6.97
CA ASN A 216 -1.84 26.51 6.56
C ASN A 216 -1.17 27.23 5.39
N ASN A 217 -2.00 27.76 4.50
CA ASN A 217 -1.54 28.65 3.44
C ASN A 217 -1.24 30.06 3.98
N HIS A 218 -0.09 30.61 3.65
CA HIS A 218 0.34 31.95 4.04
C HIS A 218 1.02 32.65 2.87
N PRO A 219 0.74 33.97 2.64
CA PRO A 219 1.43 34.73 1.60
C PRO A 219 2.96 34.74 1.75
N GLU A 220 3.46 34.68 2.98
CA GLU A 220 4.91 34.63 3.28
C GLU A 220 5.52 33.26 2.95
N ARG A 221 4.68 32.27 2.73
CA ARG A 221 5.07 30.88 2.48
C ARG A 221 4.34 30.30 1.26
N PRO A 222 4.60 30.83 0.05
CA PRO A 222 3.91 30.37 -1.15
C PRO A 222 4.37 28.98 -1.57
N ILE A 223 3.44 28.19 -2.12
CA ILE A 223 3.69 26.81 -2.59
C ILE A 223 4.77 26.74 -3.67
N GLY A 224 4.91 27.80 -4.48
CA GLY A 224 5.97 27.89 -5.48
C GLY A 224 7.38 27.84 -4.88
N THR A 225 7.62 28.58 -3.80
CA THR A 225 8.89 28.57 -3.06
C THR A 225 9.15 27.19 -2.43
N LEU A 226 8.12 26.52 -1.91
CA LEU A 226 8.26 25.15 -1.42
C LEU A 226 8.91 24.26 -2.49
N PHE A 227 8.36 24.27 -3.71
CA PHE A 227 8.81 23.37 -4.79
C PHE A 227 10.12 23.81 -5.45
N THR A 228 10.42 25.10 -5.50
CA THR A 228 11.59 25.61 -6.22
C THR A 228 12.83 25.78 -5.35
N GLU A 229 12.65 25.95 -4.03
CA GLU A 229 13.77 26.30 -3.15
C GLU A 229 13.91 25.39 -1.93
N LYS A 230 12.81 24.91 -1.36
CA LYS A 230 12.83 24.23 -0.06
C LYS A 230 12.95 22.72 -0.17
N LEU A 231 12.25 22.08 -1.12
CA LEU A 231 12.28 20.64 -1.32
C LEU A 231 13.41 20.20 -2.25
N ARG A 232 13.94 19.02 -2.02
CA ARG A 232 14.94 18.34 -2.85
C ARG A 232 14.28 17.45 -3.88
N PRO A 233 14.92 17.14 -5.03
CA PRO A 233 14.48 16.06 -5.90
C PRO A 233 14.30 14.76 -5.10
N GLY A 234 13.14 14.10 -5.25
CA GLY A 234 12.76 12.91 -4.50
C GLY A 234 12.02 13.17 -3.20
N ASP A 235 11.88 14.41 -2.76
CA ASP A 235 10.99 14.75 -1.66
C ASP A 235 9.53 14.76 -2.12
N LEU A 236 8.60 14.50 -1.18
CA LEU A 236 7.17 14.30 -1.46
C LEU A 236 6.34 15.48 -0.98
N TYR A 237 5.42 15.92 -1.83
CA TYR A 237 4.31 16.79 -1.48
C TYR A 237 3.03 15.97 -1.44
N THR A 238 2.47 15.77 -0.25
CA THR A 238 1.22 15.03 -0.10
C THR A 238 0.01 15.95 -0.12
N HIS A 239 -1.18 15.37 -0.25
CA HIS A 239 -2.44 16.10 -0.41
C HIS A 239 -2.49 16.95 -1.69
N CYS A 240 -1.85 16.47 -2.76
CA CYS A 240 -1.67 17.26 -3.99
C CYS A 240 -2.98 17.64 -4.70
N PHE A 241 -4.12 17.12 -4.26
CA PHE A 241 -5.46 17.47 -4.77
C PHE A 241 -6.35 18.13 -3.73
N SER A 242 -5.78 18.72 -2.67
CA SER A 242 -6.57 19.28 -1.55
C SER A 242 -7.36 20.52 -1.93
N GLY A 243 -6.79 21.43 -2.69
CA GLY A 243 -7.36 22.75 -2.97
C GLY A 243 -7.26 23.73 -1.78
N LEU A 244 -6.51 23.36 -0.75
CA LEU A 244 -6.37 24.16 0.46
C LEU A 244 -5.09 25.02 0.47
N ARG A 245 -4.18 24.83 -0.50
CA ARG A 245 -2.82 25.39 -0.47
C ARG A 245 -2.38 25.93 -1.84
N ASP A 246 -3.31 26.51 -2.58
CA ASP A 246 -3.10 27.06 -3.94
C ASP A 246 -2.61 26.05 -4.97
N GLU A 247 -2.99 24.75 -4.84
CA GLU A 247 -2.75 23.76 -5.90
C GLU A 247 -3.48 24.11 -7.19
N MET A 248 -4.54 24.92 -7.09
CA MET A 248 -5.31 25.43 -8.20
C MET A 248 -5.46 26.96 -8.08
N VAL A 249 -5.26 27.67 -9.18
CA VAL A 249 -5.44 29.12 -9.29
C VAL A 249 -6.32 29.40 -10.51
N ASP A 250 -7.34 30.22 -10.35
CA ASP A 250 -8.29 30.60 -11.41
C ASP A 250 -8.88 29.40 -12.17
N GLY A 251 -9.23 28.33 -11.45
CA GLY A 251 -9.78 27.10 -12.00
C GLY A 251 -8.80 26.22 -12.77
N LYS A 252 -7.51 26.52 -12.75
CA LYS A 252 -6.44 25.76 -13.40
C LYS A 252 -5.42 25.27 -12.39
N LEU A 253 -4.74 24.16 -12.72
CA LEU A 253 -3.60 23.69 -11.92
C LEU A 253 -2.55 24.80 -11.80
N ASN A 254 -2.09 25.07 -10.58
CA ASN A 254 -1.02 26.03 -10.35
C ASN A 254 0.26 25.63 -11.11
N ALA A 255 0.83 26.56 -11.88
CA ALA A 255 2.06 26.32 -12.63
C ALA A 255 3.25 25.87 -11.74
N ALA A 256 3.23 26.23 -10.47
CA ALA A 256 4.23 25.79 -9.48
C ALA A 256 4.26 24.25 -9.31
N MET A 257 3.11 23.56 -9.43
CA MET A 257 3.04 22.10 -9.40
C MET A 257 3.85 21.48 -10.54
N LEU A 258 3.69 22.02 -11.75
CA LEU A 258 4.46 21.57 -12.92
C LEU A 258 5.96 21.92 -12.82
N GLN A 259 6.31 23.04 -12.18
CA GLN A 259 7.70 23.40 -11.92
C GLN A 259 8.33 22.45 -10.91
N GLY A 260 7.63 22.13 -9.82
CA GLY A 260 8.06 21.14 -8.84
C GLY A 260 8.31 19.78 -9.48
N ARG A 261 7.41 19.30 -10.32
CA ARG A 261 7.60 18.05 -11.06
C ARG A 261 8.86 18.05 -11.93
N ARG A 262 9.11 19.13 -12.66
CA ARG A 262 10.35 19.25 -13.47
C ARG A 262 11.62 19.22 -12.64
N ARG A 263 11.55 19.65 -11.37
CA ARG A 263 12.65 19.54 -10.41
C ARG A 263 12.80 18.17 -9.77
N GLY A 264 11.85 17.25 -10.00
CA GLY A 264 11.84 15.92 -9.42
C GLY A 264 11.15 15.84 -8.06
N ILE A 265 10.32 16.81 -7.70
CA ILE A 265 9.42 16.70 -6.56
C ILE A 265 8.33 15.68 -6.91
N LEU A 266 8.04 14.79 -5.97
CA LEU A 266 7.03 13.74 -6.10
C LEU A 266 5.71 14.21 -5.47
N PHE A 267 4.60 13.83 -6.09
CA PHE A 267 3.27 14.27 -5.69
C PHE A 267 2.41 13.09 -5.28
N ASP A 268 1.98 13.09 -4.04
CA ASP A 268 1.19 12.05 -3.43
C ASP A 268 -0.27 12.50 -3.21
N VAL A 269 -1.22 11.57 -3.43
CA VAL A 269 -2.65 11.87 -3.28
C VAL A 269 -2.99 12.21 -1.83
N GLY A 270 -2.61 11.37 -0.86
CA GLY A 270 -2.90 11.58 0.55
C GLY A 270 -4.37 11.98 0.77
N HIS A 271 -5.33 11.14 0.33
CA HIS A 271 -6.73 11.54 0.18
C HIS A 271 -7.36 12.14 1.44
N GLY A 272 -7.16 11.49 2.59
CA GLY A 272 -7.67 11.90 3.89
C GLY A 272 -9.18 12.13 3.98
N GLY A 273 -9.58 12.66 5.12
CA GLY A 273 -10.96 13.13 5.32
C GLY A 273 -11.22 14.52 4.74
N GLY A 274 -10.16 15.35 4.58
CA GLY A 274 -10.26 16.76 4.20
C GLY A 274 -9.44 17.19 2.98
N SER A 275 -8.70 16.29 2.31
CA SER A 275 -7.61 16.69 1.42
C SER A 275 -7.74 16.22 -0.04
N PHE A 276 -8.97 15.99 -0.52
CA PHE A 276 -9.23 15.63 -1.92
C PHE A 276 -10.43 16.39 -2.47
N SER A 277 -10.21 17.16 -3.52
CA SER A 277 -11.22 17.92 -4.25
C SER A 277 -11.31 17.46 -5.71
N TRP A 278 -12.52 17.16 -6.20
CA TRP A 278 -12.74 16.86 -7.60
C TRP A 278 -12.36 18.03 -8.52
N HIS A 279 -12.55 19.28 -8.07
CA HIS A 279 -12.16 20.44 -8.86
C HIS A 279 -10.66 20.46 -9.14
N VAL A 280 -9.83 20.22 -8.11
CA VAL A 280 -8.36 20.17 -8.26
C VAL A 280 -7.93 18.98 -9.08
N ALA A 281 -8.50 17.79 -8.82
CA ALA A 281 -8.19 16.58 -9.56
C ALA A 281 -8.50 16.73 -11.07
N HIS A 282 -9.60 17.36 -11.42
CA HIS A 282 -9.94 17.66 -12.83
C HIS A 282 -8.98 18.69 -13.44
N ALA A 283 -8.68 19.80 -12.74
CA ALA A 283 -7.71 20.78 -13.22
C ALA A 283 -6.32 20.16 -13.44
N ALA A 284 -5.90 19.24 -12.56
CA ALA A 284 -4.66 18.48 -12.71
C ALA A 284 -4.70 17.56 -13.93
N LYS A 285 -5.78 16.79 -14.12
CA LYS A 285 -5.98 15.95 -15.29
C LYS A 285 -5.91 16.76 -16.59
N ASP A 286 -6.60 17.91 -16.64
CA ASP A 286 -6.66 18.77 -17.83
C ASP A 286 -5.27 19.36 -18.17
N ALA A 287 -4.41 19.52 -17.15
CA ALA A 287 -3.01 19.89 -17.32
C ALA A 287 -2.07 18.70 -17.63
N GLY A 288 -2.60 17.48 -17.77
CA GLY A 288 -1.81 16.26 -17.96
C GLY A 288 -1.00 15.85 -16.72
N PHE A 289 -1.40 16.33 -15.55
CA PHE A 289 -0.72 16.09 -14.28
C PHE A 289 -1.40 14.93 -13.52
N TRP A 290 -0.69 13.81 -13.36
CA TRP A 290 -1.07 12.68 -12.52
C TRP A 290 -0.20 12.62 -11.27
N PRO A 291 -0.73 12.11 -10.14
CA PRO A 291 0.09 11.90 -8.96
C PRO A 291 1.15 10.81 -9.22
N ASP A 292 2.25 10.85 -8.50
CA ASP A 292 3.28 9.82 -8.54
C ASP A 292 2.84 8.62 -7.69
N SER A 293 2.30 8.86 -6.49
CA SER A 293 1.72 7.83 -5.64
C SER A 293 0.26 8.10 -5.29
N ILE A 294 -0.47 6.99 -5.11
CA ILE A 294 -1.84 6.98 -4.61
C ILE A 294 -1.78 6.46 -3.17
N SER A 295 -2.14 7.29 -2.22
CA SER A 295 -2.19 6.98 -0.80
C SER A 295 -3.48 7.46 -0.15
N THR A 296 -3.77 6.99 1.05
CA THR A 296 -5.10 7.16 1.63
C THR A 296 -5.17 8.24 2.69
N ASP A 297 -4.09 8.50 3.41
CA ASP A 297 -4.18 9.21 4.70
C ASP A 297 -5.24 8.53 5.60
N LEU A 298 -5.10 7.21 5.76
CA LEU A 298 -6.00 6.39 6.54
C LEU A 298 -5.89 6.72 8.03
N HIS A 299 -6.98 7.21 8.57
CA HIS A 299 -7.14 7.50 10.00
C HIS A 299 -8.62 7.35 10.40
N THR A 300 -8.94 7.49 11.69
CA THR A 300 -10.32 7.30 12.19
C THR A 300 -11.33 8.22 11.52
N GLY A 301 -10.94 9.44 11.14
CA GLY A 301 -11.81 10.41 10.47
C GLY A 301 -12.00 10.18 8.97
N SER A 302 -11.05 9.52 8.30
CA SER A 302 -11.09 9.33 6.84
C SER A 302 -11.75 8.02 6.40
N GLN A 303 -11.67 6.96 7.23
CA GLN A 303 -12.17 5.61 6.90
C GLN A 303 -13.67 5.54 6.53
N ASN A 304 -14.49 6.44 7.06
CA ASN A 304 -15.92 6.53 6.79
C ASN A 304 -16.31 7.78 5.98
N ALA A 305 -15.34 8.64 5.65
CA ALA A 305 -15.52 9.82 4.80
C ALA A 305 -15.45 9.44 3.30
N GLY A 306 -15.19 10.40 2.43
CA GLY A 306 -15.05 10.17 0.99
C GLY A 306 -13.91 9.22 0.60
N MET A 307 -12.84 9.15 1.41
CA MET A 307 -11.68 8.30 1.20
C MET A 307 -12.03 6.80 1.27
N LYS A 308 -12.58 6.35 2.37
CA LYS A 308 -12.94 4.97 2.74
C LYS A 308 -11.73 4.03 2.87
N ASP A 309 -11.05 3.75 1.77
CA ASP A 309 -9.95 2.79 1.68
C ASP A 309 -9.11 2.99 0.40
N MET A 310 -8.00 2.23 0.29
CA MET A 310 -7.09 2.27 -0.84
C MET A 310 -7.77 1.90 -2.16
N ALA A 311 -8.60 0.86 -2.19
CA ALA A 311 -9.30 0.45 -3.41
C ALA A 311 -10.29 1.53 -3.92
N THR A 312 -10.93 2.24 -3.00
CA THR A 312 -11.78 3.40 -3.33
C THR A 312 -10.95 4.56 -3.88
N THR A 313 -9.79 4.86 -3.29
CA THR A 313 -8.90 5.95 -3.76
C THR A 313 -8.35 5.62 -5.15
N MET A 314 -7.90 4.38 -5.39
CA MET A 314 -7.48 3.90 -6.72
C MET A 314 -8.64 4.00 -7.74
N SER A 315 -9.86 3.63 -7.33
CA SER A 315 -11.04 3.72 -8.20
C SER A 315 -11.35 5.15 -8.62
N LYS A 316 -11.12 6.13 -7.74
CA LYS A 316 -11.29 7.56 -8.08
C LYS A 316 -10.31 8.01 -9.16
N MET A 317 -9.05 7.57 -9.08
CA MET A 317 -8.05 7.88 -10.12
C MET A 317 -8.41 7.22 -11.45
N LEU A 318 -8.90 5.98 -11.42
CA LEU A 318 -9.37 5.26 -12.60
C LEU A 318 -10.56 5.98 -13.26
N VAL A 319 -11.56 6.37 -12.47
CA VAL A 319 -12.75 7.09 -12.94
C VAL A 319 -12.42 8.50 -13.43
N LEU A 320 -11.44 9.16 -12.84
CA LEU A 320 -10.90 10.43 -13.34
C LEU A 320 -10.25 10.28 -14.73
N GLY A 321 -9.85 9.07 -15.14
CA GLY A 321 -9.27 8.75 -16.44
C GLY A 321 -7.78 8.41 -16.41
N MET A 322 -7.19 8.21 -15.23
CA MET A 322 -5.82 7.69 -15.12
C MET A 322 -5.79 6.25 -15.67
N PRO A 323 -4.86 5.92 -16.59
CA PRO A 323 -4.77 4.57 -17.13
C PRO A 323 -4.55 3.51 -16.03
N LEU A 324 -5.23 2.36 -16.15
CA LEU A 324 -5.22 1.31 -15.13
C LEU A 324 -3.80 0.86 -14.73
N ASN A 325 -2.91 0.67 -15.71
CA ASN A 325 -1.52 0.31 -15.44
C ASN A 325 -0.78 1.40 -14.63
N LYS A 326 -1.13 2.68 -14.82
CA LYS A 326 -0.59 3.80 -14.06
C LYS A 326 -1.17 3.87 -12.65
N VAL A 327 -2.46 3.55 -12.48
CA VAL A 327 -3.07 3.41 -11.15
C VAL A 327 -2.35 2.31 -10.36
N ILE A 328 -2.08 1.15 -10.97
CA ILE A 328 -1.34 0.06 -10.34
C ILE A 328 0.12 0.47 -10.04
N GLU A 329 0.80 1.13 -10.99
CA GLU A 329 2.17 1.61 -10.79
C GLU A 329 2.25 2.58 -9.59
N ALA A 330 1.33 3.54 -9.53
CA ALA A 330 1.24 4.55 -8.47
C ALA A 330 0.80 3.97 -7.10
N SER A 331 0.39 2.70 -7.06
CA SER A 331 -0.03 1.99 -5.85
C SER A 331 0.88 0.81 -5.49
N THR A 332 1.97 0.58 -6.24
CA THR A 332 2.90 -0.55 -6.04
C THR A 332 4.36 -0.12 -6.20
N TRP A 333 4.87 -0.11 -7.43
CA TRP A 333 6.28 0.11 -7.72
C TRP A 333 6.74 1.55 -7.48
N GLN A 334 5.92 2.53 -7.83
CA GLN A 334 6.29 3.93 -7.65
C GLN A 334 6.44 4.30 -6.16
N PRO A 335 5.48 4.02 -5.25
CA PRO A 335 5.66 4.28 -3.82
C PRO A 335 6.83 3.49 -3.21
N ALA A 336 7.14 2.26 -3.69
CA ALA A 336 8.33 1.54 -3.26
C ALA A 336 9.64 2.30 -3.57
N LYS A 337 9.72 2.91 -4.75
CA LYS A 337 10.87 3.76 -5.12
C LYS A 337 10.95 5.03 -4.27
N GLU A 338 9.80 5.67 -4.03
CA GLU A 338 9.69 6.90 -3.25
C GLU A 338 10.24 6.74 -1.83
N ILE A 339 9.97 5.60 -1.21
CA ILE A 339 10.48 5.27 0.13
C ILE A 339 11.86 4.59 0.11
N LYS A 340 12.53 4.51 -1.04
CA LYS A 340 13.83 3.86 -1.26
C LYS A 340 13.87 2.36 -0.88
N HIS A 341 12.75 1.65 -1.08
CA HIS A 341 12.61 0.20 -0.87
C HIS A 341 12.33 -0.55 -2.19
N PRO A 342 13.29 -0.58 -3.14
CA PRO A 342 13.10 -1.16 -4.48
C PRO A 342 12.94 -2.69 -4.48
N GLU A 343 13.07 -3.35 -3.33
CA GLU A 343 12.77 -4.77 -3.13
C GLU A 343 11.26 -5.04 -2.95
N LEU A 344 10.43 -3.97 -2.79
CA LEU A 344 8.99 -4.03 -2.65
C LEU A 344 8.26 -3.67 -3.95
N GLY A 345 6.96 -3.91 -3.99
CA GLY A 345 6.07 -3.42 -5.05
C GLY A 345 6.25 -4.10 -6.41
N HIS A 346 6.72 -5.35 -6.44
CA HIS A 346 6.90 -6.11 -7.69
C HIS A 346 6.81 -7.63 -7.48
N LEU A 347 6.63 -8.37 -8.60
CA LEU A 347 6.54 -9.83 -8.63
C LEU A 347 7.79 -10.47 -9.27
N THR A 348 8.97 -9.93 -9.05
CA THR A 348 10.22 -10.57 -9.49
C THR A 348 10.44 -11.87 -8.73
N GLU A 349 10.86 -12.93 -9.42
CA GLU A 349 11.20 -14.21 -8.79
C GLU A 349 12.28 -14.01 -7.71
N GLY A 350 12.08 -14.61 -6.55
CA GLY A 350 12.90 -14.43 -5.35
C GLY A 350 12.45 -13.29 -4.42
N ALA A 351 11.61 -12.37 -4.88
CA ALA A 351 11.04 -11.32 -4.02
C ALA A 351 10.08 -11.93 -2.97
N GLU A 352 9.86 -11.22 -1.88
CA GLU A 352 8.83 -11.59 -0.91
C GLU A 352 7.46 -11.62 -1.57
N ALA A 353 6.67 -12.64 -1.29
CA ALA A 353 5.39 -12.85 -1.95
C ALA A 353 4.29 -12.00 -1.33
N ASP A 354 4.29 -10.72 -1.67
CA ASP A 354 3.21 -9.77 -1.42
C ASP A 354 2.42 -9.60 -2.71
N VAL A 355 1.17 -10.07 -2.73
CA VAL A 355 0.33 -10.10 -3.94
C VAL A 355 -1.09 -9.62 -3.60
N ALA A 356 -1.66 -8.81 -4.48
CA ALA A 356 -3.08 -8.48 -4.47
C ALA A 356 -3.76 -9.02 -5.74
N VAL A 357 -4.91 -9.67 -5.57
CA VAL A 357 -5.79 -10.03 -6.67
C VAL A 357 -6.98 -9.09 -6.64
N LEU A 358 -7.21 -8.37 -7.72
CA LEU A 358 -8.16 -7.27 -7.80
C LEU A 358 -9.16 -7.53 -8.91
N SER A 359 -10.45 -7.21 -8.70
CA SER A 359 -11.42 -7.03 -9.79
C SER A 359 -11.53 -5.57 -10.17
N VAL A 360 -11.94 -5.31 -11.41
CA VAL A 360 -12.42 -4.00 -11.89
C VAL A 360 -13.88 -4.19 -12.26
N ASP A 361 -14.74 -3.97 -11.27
CA ASP A 361 -16.17 -4.22 -11.39
C ASP A 361 -16.81 -3.12 -12.26
N GLN A 362 -17.71 -3.52 -13.17
CA GLN A 362 -18.48 -2.63 -14.01
C GLN A 362 -19.85 -2.37 -13.38
N GLY A 363 -20.30 -1.12 -13.33
CA GLY A 363 -21.58 -0.79 -12.72
C GLY A 363 -21.82 0.73 -12.61
N LYS A 364 -22.73 1.11 -11.72
CA LYS A 364 -22.99 2.50 -11.36
C LYS A 364 -22.46 2.76 -9.97
N PHE A 365 -21.45 3.57 -9.88
CA PHE A 365 -20.79 3.91 -8.62
C PHE A 365 -20.75 5.42 -8.42
N GLY A 366 -20.80 5.87 -7.16
CA GLY A 366 -20.66 7.28 -6.80
C GLY A 366 -19.45 7.48 -5.89
N TYR A 367 -18.61 8.44 -6.21
CA TYR A 367 -17.37 8.75 -5.49
C TYR A 367 -17.45 10.16 -4.90
N ILE A 368 -17.43 10.24 -3.58
CA ILE A 368 -17.55 11.50 -2.84
C ILE A 368 -16.16 12.04 -2.54
N ASP A 369 -15.91 13.32 -2.80
CA ASP A 369 -14.68 14.00 -2.38
C ASP A 369 -14.73 14.41 -0.91
N SER A 370 -13.69 15.10 -0.42
CA SER A 370 -13.61 15.57 0.95
C SER A 370 -14.57 16.71 1.29
N PHE A 371 -15.19 17.33 0.29
CA PHE A 371 -16.07 18.49 0.44
C PHE A 371 -17.55 18.14 0.17
N GLY A 372 -17.87 16.85 -0.01
CA GLY A 372 -19.21 16.35 -0.24
C GLY A 372 -19.62 16.34 -1.71
N GLY A 373 -18.74 16.73 -2.64
CA GLY A 373 -18.95 16.64 -4.07
C GLY A 373 -18.95 15.19 -4.54
N ARG A 374 -19.96 14.78 -5.34
CA ARG A 374 -20.07 13.43 -5.90
C ARG A 374 -19.71 13.41 -7.38
N MET A 375 -18.86 12.48 -7.76
CA MET A 375 -18.61 12.11 -9.15
C MET A 375 -19.15 10.71 -9.42
N ASP A 376 -19.89 10.54 -10.51
CA ASP A 376 -20.37 9.23 -10.97
C ASP A 376 -19.27 8.51 -11.77
N GLY A 377 -19.18 7.19 -11.59
CA GLY A 377 -18.26 6.33 -12.30
C GLY A 377 -18.88 5.00 -12.69
N SER A 378 -18.28 4.35 -13.69
CA SER A 378 -18.71 3.05 -14.20
C SER A 378 -17.81 1.90 -13.73
N GLN A 379 -16.72 2.18 -13.04
CA GLN A 379 -15.72 1.20 -12.62
C GLN A 379 -15.41 1.31 -11.13
N LYS A 380 -15.15 0.16 -10.50
CA LYS A 380 -14.74 0.07 -9.10
C LYS A 380 -13.70 -1.04 -8.94
N ILE A 381 -12.59 -0.74 -8.28
CA ILE A 381 -11.60 -1.73 -7.90
C ILE A 381 -12.03 -2.37 -6.57
N THR A 382 -11.97 -3.73 -6.51
CA THR A 382 -12.27 -4.49 -5.30
C THR A 382 -11.19 -5.56 -5.10
N ALA A 383 -10.63 -5.67 -3.89
CA ALA A 383 -9.66 -6.73 -3.59
C ALA A 383 -10.39 -8.06 -3.39
N GLN A 384 -9.96 -9.09 -4.13
CA GLN A 384 -10.50 -10.45 -4.08
C GLN A 384 -9.64 -11.36 -3.19
N LEU A 385 -8.31 -11.20 -3.26
CA LEU A 385 -7.35 -11.95 -2.46
C LEU A 385 -6.18 -11.05 -2.10
N THR A 386 -5.67 -11.18 -0.88
CA THR A 386 -4.42 -10.55 -0.46
C THR A 386 -3.49 -11.60 0.13
N VAL A 387 -2.28 -11.64 -0.39
CA VAL A 387 -1.19 -12.50 0.10
C VAL A 387 -0.09 -11.61 0.66
N ARG A 388 0.31 -11.86 1.91
CA ARG A 388 1.39 -11.15 2.59
C ARG A 388 2.46 -12.15 3.02
N ALA A 389 3.70 -11.96 2.54
CA ALA A 389 4.81 -12.89 2.80
C ALA A 389 4.44 -14.36 2.47
N GLY A 390 3.73 -14.57 1.38
CA GLY A 390 3.29 -15.90 0.93
C GLY A 390 2.08 -16.47 1.65
N GLN A 391 1.54 -15.78 2.65
CA GLN A 391 0.35 -16.23 3.39
C GLN A 391 -0.91 -15.52 2.88
N VAL A 392 -1.97 -16.27 2.60
CA VAL A 392 -3.29 -15.70 2.32
C VAL A 392 -3.79 -15.05 3.61
N VAL A 393 -3.93 -13.72 3.60
CA VAL A 393 -4.36 -12.91 4.75
C VAL A 393 -5.79 -12.41 4.60
N TYR A 394 -6.30 -12.35 3.38
CA TYR A 394 -7.67 -12.02 3.04
C TYR A 394 -8.10 -12.76 1.77
N ASP A 395 -9.30 -13.28 1.78
CA ASP A 395 -9.92 -13.98 0.65
C ASP A 395 -11.43 -13.69 0.68
N LEU A 396 -11.87 -12.75 -0.16
CA LEU A 396 -13.24 -12.21 -0.12
C LEU A 396 -14.29 -13.29 -0.46
N ASN A 397 -13.99 -14.07 -1.49
CA ASN A 397 -14.93 -15.04 -2.08
C ASN A 397 -14.43 -16.49 -2.03
N GLY A 398 -13.39 -16.77 -1.23
CA GLY A 398 -12.86 -18.12 -1.08
C GLY A 398 -12.15 -18.65 -2.33
N ILE A 399 -11.61 -17.78 -3.19
CA ILE A 399 -10.96 -18.20 -4.45
C ILE A 399 -9.71 -19.06 -4.23
N ALA A 400 -9.13 -19.01 -3.06
CA ALA A 400 -8.02 -19.85 -2.61
C ALA A 400 -8.47 -20.90 -1.57
N ALA A 401 -9.74 -20.98 -1.21
CA ALA A 401 -10.24 -21.96 -0.27
C ALA A 401 -10.59 -23.29 -0.97
N PRO A 402 -10.34 -24.45 -0.35
CA PRO A 402 -10.82 -25.73 -0.87
C PRO A 402 -12.35 -25.81 -0.76
N ASP A 403 -12.97 -26.63 -1.64
CA ASP A 403 -14.41 -26.94 -1.52
C ASP A 403 -14.68 -27.55 -0.13
N TRP A 404 -15.70 -27.07 0.56
CA TRP A 404 -16.06 -27.51 1.90
C TRP A 404 -16.33 -29.03 1.97
N LYS A 405 -16.77 -29.65 0.88
CA LYS A 405 -17.01 -31.08 0.79
C LYS A 405 -15.73 -31.93 0.88
N THR A 406 -14.58 -31.32 0.54
CA THR A 406 -13.26 -31.98 0.64
C THR A 406 -12.64 -31.83 2.01
N MET A 407 -13.22 -30.98 2.87
CA MET A 407 -12.71 -30.74 4.21
C MET A 407 -13.26 -31.75 5.21
N PRO A 408 -12.44 -32.28 6.13
CA PRO A 408 -12.92 -33.16 7.18
C PRO A 408 -13.91 -32.42 8.09
N ALA A 409 -14.97 -33.13 8.51
CA ALA A 409 -15.90 -32.59 9.50
C ALA A 409 -15.15 -32.23 10.79
N ARG A 410 -15.49 -31.07 11.38
CA ARG A 410 -14.91 -30.66 12.68
C ARG A 410 -15.27 -31.68 13.75
N ARG A 411 -14.27 -32.14 14.49
CA ARG A 411 -14.52 -32.94 15.71
C ARG A 411 -15.17 -32.07 16.78
N PRO A 412 -16.12 -32.59 17.59
CA PRO A 412 -16.67 -31.86 18.72
C PRO A 412 -15.55 -31.36 19.67
N ARG A 413 -15.73 -30.15 20.23
CA ARG A 413 -14.83 -29.69 21.31
C ARG A 413 -15.04 -30.59 22.53
N GLY A 414 -14.01 -31.31 22.95
CA GLY A 414 -14.05 -32.20 24.11
C GLY A 414 -13.39 -33.56 23.90
N GLU A 415 -13.20 -34.01 22.67
CA GLU A 415 -12.42 -35.22 22.38
C GLU A 415 -10.92 -34.89 22.19
N GLY A 416 -10.36 -34.09 23.08
CA GLY A 416 -8.94 -33.84 23.18
C GLY A 416 -8.24 -35.08 23.76
N LYS A 417 -7.15 -35.51 23.11
CA LYS A 417 -6.28 -36.60 23.46
C LYS A 417 -6.22 -36.82 24.97
N LYS A 418 -6.69 -37.98 25.47
CA LYS A 418 -6.20 -38.54 26.72
C LYS A 418 -4.68 -38.67 26.53
N LYS A 419 -3.92 -37.89 27.31
CA LYS A 419 -2.48 -38.08 27.42
C LYS A 419 -2.24 -39.52 27.82
N GLN A 420 -1.59 -40.29 26.97
CA GLN A 420 -0.86 -41.49 27.37
C GLN A 420 0.44 -41.07 27.98
#